data_b7ad39f8e5f94a292360650610884a3d
#
_entry.id   b7ad39f8e5f94a292360650610884a3d
#
_cell.length_a   1.000
_cell.length_b   1.000
_cell.length_c   1.000
_cell.angle_alpha   90.00
_cell.angle_beta   90.00
_cell.angle_gamma   90.00
#
_symmetry.space_group_name_H-M   'P 1'
#
loop_
_entity.id
_entity.type
_entity.pdbx_description
1 polymer ?
#
loop_
_entity_poly.entity_id
_entity_poly.type
_entity_poly.pdbx_seq_one_letter_code
_entity_poly.pdbx_strand_id
1 'polypeptide(L)'
;MTASTFNLKQKLFIHDALLITIMGTLAACGLIYEYLMAHYAGRVLGAMESTIYAMIGIMIVSMGVGAFIAKWVKCPFNGFVWLEWAIGFVGATSIILLSLSFSLSYTLPTYLQDIYGLHPTITTDGEFIRGLTRFTKVLPFLAGGLLGLMIGMEIPLIARIREDLHGEHLEHNIGTIYGADYIGAGVGAAIWVLVCLKLPIIIAAVATSLVNSIVGIFFIIIYKERLKSVGKLFIAHSVLLGIITSLALGGASWMENMQATLFKDTVIHTKITPYQHLTVTERYIGKGLPKITSLYINGRLQFSSNDEEIYHSYLTYPALTASARQDHVLVIGGGDGLAVRDILQWNPLTVTLIDLDEGMISMFRGEDQNMSIDLAQRILAMNKSAFRDPRVFIVVGDAFVEVEKLLSEQKRFDTIIVDL
;
A
#
# COMPACT_ATOMS: atom_id res chain seq x y z
N MET A 1 -44.49 0.17 37.05
CA MET A 1 -43.23 -0.40 36.49
C MET A 1 -42.35 -0.83 37.67
N THR A 2 -42.14 -2.13 37.82
CA THR A 2 -41.36 -2.66 38.96
C THR A 2 -39.86 -2.40 38.76
N ALA A 3 -39.11 -2.24 39.85
CA ALA A 3 -37.65 -2.02 39.80
C ALA A 3 -36.89 -3.08 38.95
N SER A 4 -37.44 -4.28 38.85
CA SER A 4 -36.93 -5.40 38.03
C SER A 4 -37.02 -5.10 36.51
N THR A 5 -38.12 -4.50 36.02
CA THR A 5 -38.30 -4.16 34.60
C THR A 5 -37.43 -2.97 34.17
N PHE A 6 -37.17 -2.04 35.07
CA PHE A 6 -36.24 -0.92 34.82
C PHE A 6 -34.79 -1.41 34.67
N ASN A 7 -34.36 -2.32 35.53
CA ASN A 7 -33.01 -2.89 35.49
C ASN A 7 -32.78 -3.75 34.22
N LEU A 8 -33.83 -4.45 33.72
CA LEU A 8 -33.74 -5.22 32.48
C LEU A 8 -33.61 -4.31 31.26
N LYS A 9 -34.42 -3.23 31.15
CA LYS A 9 -34.33 -2.27 30.05
C LYS A 9 -32.97 -1.57 30.02
N GLN A 10 -32.42 -1.22 31.17
CA GLN A 10 -31.12 -0.60 31.27
C GLN A 10 -29.97 -1.55 30.80
N LYS A 11 -30.04 -2.83 31.15
CA LYS A 11 -29.09 -3.85 30.68
C LYS A 11 -29.17 -4.04 29.17
N LEU A 12 -30.36 -4.14 28.59
CA LEU A 12 -30.55 -4.28 27.14
C LEU A 12 -30.01 -3.05 26.39
N PHE A 13 -30.25 -1.84 26.91
CA PHE A 13 -29.68 -0.62 26.32
C PHE A 13 -28.15 -0.61 26.29
N ILE A 14 -27.49 -1.10 27.36
CA ILE A 14 -26.02 -1.22 27.41
C ILE A 14 -25.52 -2.21 26.38
N HIS A 15 -26.18 -3.38 26.22
CA HIS A 15 -25.81 -4.35 25.21
C HIS A 15 -26.00 -3.82 23.79
N ASP A 16 -27.07 -3.05 23.54
CA ASP A 16 -27.32 -2.40 22.26
C ASP A 16 -26.23 -1.38 21.93
N ALA A 17 -25.95 -0.45 22.84
CA ALA A 17 -24.93 0.55 22.65
C ALA A 17 -23.55 -0.10 22.41
N LEU A 18 -23.26 -1.18 23.10
CA LEU A 18 -22.03 -1.97 22.93
C LEU A 18 -21.95 -2.58 21.53
N LEU A 19 -22.99 -3.27 21.07
CA LEU A 19 -22.99 -3.95 19.78
C LEU A 19 -22.94 -2.94 18.61
N ILE A 20 -23.61 -1.80 18.76
CA ILE A 20 -23.54 -0.67 17.79
C ILE A 20 -22.11 -0.11 17.72
N THR A 21 -21.46 0.08 18.89
CA THR A 21 -20.06 0.55 18.95
C THR A 21 -19.09 -0.47 18.33
N ILE A 22 -19.28 -1.75 18.64
CA ILE A 22 -18.52 -2.84 18.03
C ILE A 22 -18.68 -2.79 16.50
N MET A 23 -19.91 -2.71 16.00
CA MET A 23 -20.17 -2.65 14.56
C MET A 23 -19.46 -1.48 13.89
N GLY A 24 -19.58 -0.27 14.45
CA GLY A 24 -18.89 0.89 13.91
C GLY A 24 -17.35 0.75 13.94
N THR A 25 -16.80 0.12 14.98
CA THR A 25 -15.36 -0.14 15.09
C THR A 25 -14.91 -1.15 14.03
N LEU A 26 -15.64 -2.23 13.82
CA LEU A 26 -15.34 -3.26 12.84
C LEU A 26 -15.50 -2.74 11.41
N ALA A 27 -16.52 -1.93 11.16
CA ALA A 27 -16.69 -1.26 9.87
C ALA A 27 -15.51 -0.34 9.53
N ALA A 28 -14.95 0.37 10.51
CA ALA A 28 -13.73 1.14 10.32
C ALA A 28 -12.55 0.23 9.95
N CYS A 29 -12.39 -0.92 10.63
CA CYS A 29 -11.36 -1.91 10.30
C CYS A 29 -11.58 -2.49 8.90
N GLY A 30 -12.81 -2.82 8.54
CA GLY A 30 -13.19 -3.37 7.23
C GLY A 30 -12.77 -2.45 6.08
N LEU A 31 -13.05 -1.15 6.20
CA LEU A 31 -12.66 -0.17 5.20
C LEU A 31 -11.12 0.03 5.14
N ILE A 32 -10.45 0.01 6.31
CA ILE A 32 -8.98 0.07 6.32
C ILE A 32 -8.39 -1.14 5.59
N TYR A 33 -8.92 -2.36 5.80
CA TYR A 33 -8.48 -3.55 5.05
C TYR A 33 -8.73 -3.43 3.54
N GLU A 34 -9.87 -2.88 3.14
CA GLU A 34 -10.21 -2.66 1.73
C GLU A 34 -9.16 -1.76 1.07
N TYR A 35 -8.87 -0.60 1.66
CA TYR A 35 -7.87 0.32 1.15
C TYR A 35 -6.45 -0.23 1.22
N LEU A 36 -6.13 -0.96 2.28
CA LEU A 36 -4.84 -1.61 2.46
C LEU A 36 -4.56 -2.64 1.35
N MET A 37 -5.53 -3.51 1.07
CA MET A 37 -5.42 -4.52 0.01
C MET A 37 -5.35 -3.87 -1.37
N ALA A 38 -6.19 -2.86 -1.63
CA ALA A 38 -6.20 -2.12 -2.87
C ALA A 38 -4.86 -1.39 -3.12
N HIS A 39 -4.35 -0.71 -2.10
CA HIS A 39 -3.09 0.01 -2.16
C HIS A 39 -1.89 -0.93 -2.36
N TYR A 40 -1.84 -2.04 -1.62
CA TYR A 40 -0.79 -3.04 -1.77
C TYR A 40 -0.80 -3.67 -3.17
N ALA A 41 -1.96 -4.11 -3.64
CA ALA A 41 -2.11 -4.70 -4.96
C ALA A 41 -1.72 -3.71 -6.08
N GLY A 42 -2.15 -2.46 -5.98
CA GLY A 42 -1.77 -1.39 -6.91
C GLY A 42 -0.26 -1.21 -7.03
N ARG A 43 0.44 -1.17 -5.90
CA ARG A 43 1.91 -1.06 -5.87
C ARG A 43 2.61 -2.25 -6.52
N VAL A 44 2.19 -3.47 -6.18
CA VAL A 44 2.88 -4.69 -6.64
C VAL A 44 2.55 -5.00 -8.11
N LEU A 45 1.32 -4.79 -8.55
CA LEU A 45 0.91 -5.02 -9.93
C LEU A 45 1.27 -3.86 -10.88
N GLY A 46 1.56 -2.69 -10.32
CA GLY A 46 2.05 -1.53 -11.06
C GLY A 46 1.02 -0.83 -11.94
N ALA A 47 -0.26 -1.22 -11.88
CA ALA A 47 -1.38 -0.56 -12.56
C ALA A 47 -2.31 0.03 -11.48
N MET A 48 -1.88 1.14 -10.87
CA MET A 48 -2.47 1.67 -9.63
C MET A 48 -4.00 1.80 -9.71
N GLU A 49 -4.51 2.61 -10.63
CA GLU A 49 -5.94 2.93 -10.69
C GLU A 49 -6.82 1.70 -10.99
N SER A 50 -6.53 0.99 -12.06
CA SER A 50 -7.33 -0.18 -12.46
C SER A 50 -7.32 -1.28 -11.41
N THR A 51 -6.19 -1.48 -10.73
CA THR A 51 -6.05 -2.49 -9.67
C THR A 51 -6.82 -2.07 -8.42
N ILE A 52 -6.75 -0.79 -8.01
CA ILE A 52 -7.50 -0.28 -6.87
C ILE A 52 -8.99 -0.44 -7.08
N TYR A 53 -9.52 0.01 -8.23
CA TYR A 53 -10.95 -0.10 -8.53
C TYR A 53 -11.41 -1.55 -8.66
N ALA A 54 -10.61 -2.43 -9.25
CA ALA A 54 -10.92 -3.86 -9.34
C ALA A 54 -10.96 -4.50 -7.93
N MET A 55 -10.01 -4.17 -7.05
CA MET A 55 -9.98 -4.68 -5.69
C MET A 55 -11.21 -4.26 -4.89
N ILE A 56 -11.54 -2.97 -4.92
CA ILE A 56 -12.74 -2.43 -4.26
C ILE A 56 -14.00 -3.13 -4.77
N GLY A 57 -14.15 -3.26 -6.09
CA GLY A 57 -15.29 -3.95 -6.70
C GLY A 57 -15.41 -5.42 -6.26
N ILE A 58 -14.29 -6.15 -6.24
CA ILE A 58 -14.25 -7.56 -5.79
C ILE A 58 -14.62 -7.66 -4.31
N MET A 59 -14.08 -6.79 -3.46
CA MET A 59 -14.39 -6.82 -2.03
C MET A 59 -15.86 -6.52 -1.76
N ILE A 60 -16.44 -5.50 -2.40
CA ILE A 60 -17.87 -5.16 -2.26
C ILE A 60 -18.76 -6.34 -2.69
N VAL A 61 -18.48 -6.96 -3.85
CA VAL A 61 -19.25 -8.14 -4.29
C VAL A 61 -19.09 -9.28 -3.29
N SER A 62 -17.88 -9.52 -2.79
CA SER A 62 -17.62 -10.57 -1.82
C SER A 62 -18.30 -10.31 -0.48
N MET A 63 -18.39 -9.05 -0.02
CA MET A 63 -19.17 -8.65 1.16
C MET A 63 -20.66 -9.01 0.99
N GLY A 64 -21.24 -8.73 -0.18
CA GLY A 64 -22.61 -9.14 -0.49
C GLY A 64 -22.80 -10.66 -0.41
N VAL A 65 -21.87 -11.43 -0.97
CA VAL A 65 -21.87 -12.91 -0.87
C VAL A 65 -21.74 -13.37 0.59
N GLY A 66 -20.84 -12.73 1.35
CA GLY A 66 -20.66 -13.00 2.78
C GLY A 66 -21.92 -12.80 3.59
N ALA A 67 -22.66 -11.72 3.33
CA ALA A 67 -23.95 -11.46 3.98
C ALA A 67 -24.96 -12.58 3.73
N PHE A 68 -25.01 -13.15 2.52
CA PHE A 68 -25.85 -14.31 2.24
C PHE A 68 -25.37 -15.59 2.93
N ILE A 69 -24.06 -15.79 3.06
CA ILE A 69 -23.47 -16.97 3.72
C ILE A 69 -23.71 -16.96 5.22
N ALA A 70 -23.77 -15.79 5.86
CA ALA A 70 -23.97 -15.63 7.30
C ALA A 70 -25.22 -16.38 7.83
N LYS A 71 -26.25 -16.58 7.00
CA LYS A 71 -27.47 -17.33 7.39
C LYS A 71 -27.19 -18.79 7.79
N TRP A 72 -26.11 -19.41 7.27
CA TRP A 72 -25.76 -20.79 7.57
C TRP A 72 -25.01 -20.95 8.90
N VAL A 73 -24.57 -19.86 9.51
CA VAL A 73 -23.94 -19.88 10.83
C VAL A 73 -25.00 -20.22 11.89
N LYS A 74 -24.91 -21.41 12.47
CA LYS A 74 -25.91 -21.93 13.42
C LYS A 74 -25.95 -21.19 14.75
N CYS A 75 -24.78 -20.82 15.29
CA CYS A 75 -24.64 -20.11 16.56
C CYS A 75 -24.01 -18.73 16.30
N PRO A 76 -24.79 -17.61 16.32
CA PRO A 76 -24.26 -16.30 15.94
C PRO A 76 -23.14 -15.82 16.88
N PHE A 77 -23.23 -16.07 18.20
CA PHE A 77 -22.19 -15.67 19.16
C PHE A 77 -20.84 -16.35 18.89
N ASN A 78 -20.83 -17.67 18.74
CA ASN A 78 -19.59 -18.40 18.42
C ASN A 78 -19.10 -18.06 17.01
N GLY A 79 -20.02 -17.94 16.06
CA GLY A 79 -19.70 -17.56 14.67
C GLY A 79 -19.02 -16.22 14.59
N PHE A 80 -19.51 -15.24 15.32
CA PHE A 80 -18.93 -13.90 15.37
C PHE A 80 -17.49 -13.93 15.92
N VAL A 81 -17.24 -14.58 17.06
CA VAL A 81 -15.88 -14.65 17.63
C VAL A 81 -14.88 -15.34 16.71
N TRP A 82 -15.29 -16.45 16.06
CA TRP A 82 -14.44 -17.12 15.08
C TRP A 82 -14.21 -16.27 13.82
N LEU A 83 -15.22 -15.49 13.44
CA LEU A 83 -15.11 -14.57 12.31
C LEU A 83 -14.09 -13.47 12.58
N GLU A 84 -14.16 -12.83 13.76
CA GLU A 84 -13.19 -11.81 14.18
C GLU A 84 -11.76 -12.35 14.24
N TRP A 85 -11.60 -13.57 14.74
CA TRP A 85 -10.31 -14.26 14.71
C TRP A 85 -9.82 -14.47 13.27
N ALA A 86 -10.70 -14.92 12.38
CA ALA A 86 -10.33 -15.19 10.98
C ALA A 86 -9.99 -13.91 10.21
N ILE A 87 -10.79 -12.83 10.39
CA ILE A 87 -10.50 -11.52 9.79
C ILE A 87 -9.17 -11.00 10.31
N GLY A 88 -8.94 -11.02 11.62
CA GLY A 88 -7.68 -10.58 12.20
C GLY A 88 -6.49 -11.40 11.72
N PHE A 89 -6.62 -12.72 11.60
CA PHE A 89 -5.58 -13.61 11.11
C PHE A 89 -5.24 -13.33 9.63
N VAL A 90 -6.24 -13.32 8.76
CA VAL A 90 -6.04 -13.06 7.33
C VAL A 90 -5.54 -11.62 7.13
N GLY A 91 -6.12 -10.64 7.83
CA GLY A 91 -5.70 -9.25 7.77
C GLY A 91 -4.24 -9.05 8.16
N ALA A 92 -3.78 -9.67 9.26
CA ALA A 92 -2.40 -9.57 9.73
C ALA A 92 -1.40 -10.26 8.78
N THR A 93 -1.76 -11.43 8.23
CA THR A 93 -0.83 -12.30 7.50
C THR A 93 -0.86 -12.10 5.99
N SER A 94 -1.95 -11.57 5.42
CA SER A 94 -2.14 -11.45 3.96
C SER A 94 -0.99 -10.70 3.28
N ILE A 95 -0.59 -9.56 3.80
CA ILE A 95 0.45 -8.72 3.19
C ILE A 95 1.79 -9.46 3.11
N ILE A 96 2.18 -10.15 4.17
CA ILE A 96 3.44 -10.90 4.19
C ILE A 96 3.38 -12.13 3.28
N LEU A 97 2.26 -12.84 3.26
CA LEU A 97 2.05 -13.99 2.39
C LEU A 97 2.03 -13.59 0.91
N LEU A 98 1.42 -12.46 0.59
CA LEU A 98 1.43 -11.89 -0.74
C LEU A 98 2.85 -11.46 -1.15
N SER A 99 3.57 -10.72 -0.29
CA SER A 99 4.97 -10.35 -0.52
C SER A 99 5.85 -11.58 -0.78
N LEU A 100 5.72 -12.62 0.04
CA LEU A 100 6.45 -13.87 -0.13
C LEU A 100 6.13 -14.54 -1.47
N SER A 101 4.84 -14.60 -1.84
CA SER A 101 4.40 -15.21 -3.10
C SER A 101 4.96 -14.47 -4.31
N PHE A 102 4.95 -13.14 -4.29
CA PHE A 102 5.56 -12.33 -5.33
C PHE A 102 7.07 -12.54 -5.39
N SER A 103 7.78 -12.42 -4.25
CA SER A 103 9.22 -12.67 -4.19
C SER A 103 9.59 -14.03 -4.77
N LEU A 104 8.87 -15.07 -4.39
CA LEU A 104 9.09 -16.43 -4.90
C LEU A 104 8.90 -16.51 -6.42
N SER A 105 7.86 -15.87 -6.97
CA SER A 105 7.60 -15.92 -8.41
C SER A 105 8.70 -15.23 -9.25
N TYR A 106 9.35 -14.21 -8.69
CA TYR A 106 10.44 -13.49 -9.36
C TYR A 106 11.81 -14.17 -9.16
N THR A 107 12.07 -14.75 -7.98
CA THR A 107 13.37 -15.39 -7.69
C THR A 107 13.48 -16.81 -8.22
N LEU A 108 12.37 -17.54 -8.32
CA LEU A 108 12.37 -18.93 -8.76
C LEU A 108 12.99 -19.14 -10.14
N PRO A 109 12.69 -18.33 -11.19
CA PRO A 109 13.33 -18.47 -12.50
C PRO A 109 14.86 -18.35 -12.42
N THR A 110 15.35 -17.34 -11.69
CA THR A 110 16.78 -17.10 -11.52
C THR A 110 17.45 -18.24 -10.75
N TYR A 111 16.82 -18.71 -9.69
CA TYR A 111 17.32 -19.83 -8.88
C TYR A 111 17.41 -21.14 -9.70
N LEU A 112 16.43 -21.39 -10.56
CA LEU A 112 16.46 -22.54 -11.48
C LEU A 112 17.57 -22.40 -12.52
N GLN A 113 17.80 -21.20 -13.07
CA GLN A 113 18.93 -20.95 -13.97
C GLN A 113 20.26 -21.30 -13.30
N ASP A 114 20.47 -20.85 -12.07
CA ASP A 114 21.69 -21.12 -11.30
C ASP A 114 21.90 -22.63 -11.01
N ILE A 115 20.84 -23.33 -10.57
CA ILE A 115 20.90 -24.76 -10.28
C ILE A 115 21.24 -25.58 -11.53
N TYR A 116 20.63 -25.25 -12.66
CA TYR A 116 20.85 -25.97 -13.91
C TYR A 116 22.05 -25.45 -14.71
N GLY A 117 22.81 -24.48 -14.19
CA GLY A 117 23.96 -23.87 -14.87
C GLY A 117 23.60 -23.26 -16.23
N LEU A 118 22.38 -22.74 -16.39
CA LEU A 118 21.92 -22.19 -17.64
C LEU A 118 22.50 -20.78 -17.84
N HIS A 119 22.85 -20.47 -19.11
CA HIS A 119 23.30 -19.12 -19.43
C HIS A 119 22.21 -18.08 -19.14
N PRO A 120 22.52 -16.90 -18.60
CA PRO A 120 21.53 -15.86 -18.22
C PRO A 120 20.59 -15.42 -19.34
N THR A 121 20.99 -15.63 -20.61
CA THR A 121 20.15 -15.32 -21.78
C THR A 121 19.08 -16.39 -22.08
N ILE A 122 19.17 -17.56 -21.44
CA ILE A 122 18.16 -18.63 -21.62
C ILE A 122 17.00 -18.31 -20.68
N THR A 123 15.86 -17.94 -21.25
CA THR A 123 14.66 -17.71 -20.48
C THR A 123 14.12 -19.04 -19.94
N THR A 124 13.91 -19.13 -18.63
CA THR A 124 13.25 -20.27 -17.97
C THR A 124 11.74 -20.15 -18.02
N ASP A 125 11.19 -19.59 -19.11
CA ASP A 125 9.76 -19.29 -19.29
C ASP A 125 8.92 -20.56 -19.55
N GLY A 126 9.15 -21.61 -18.78
CA GLY A 126 8.34 -22.80 -18.80
C GLY A 126 6.87 -22.49 -18.44
N GLU A 127 5.95 -23.34 -18.88
CA GLU A 127 4.52 -23.17 -18.64
C GLU A 127 4.18 -23.08 -17.14
N PHE A 128 4.91 -23.80 -16.31
CA PHE A 128 4.81 -23.75 -14.85
C PHE A 128 5.16 -22.37 -14.30
N ILE A 129 6.27 -21.75 -14.73
CA ILE A 129 6.70 -20.42 -14.24
C ILE A 129 5.72 -19.35 -14.70
N ARG A 130 5.27 -19.40 -15.95
CA ARG A 130 4.21 -18.50 -16.44
C ARG A 130 2.90 -18.67 -15.67
N GLY A 131 2.54 -19.91 -15.34
CA GLY A 131 1.37 -20.21 -14.49
C GLY A 131 1.50 -19.63 -13.10
N LEU A 132 2.66 -19.81 -12.45
CA LEU A 132 2.96 -19.26 -11.14
C LEU A 132 2.88 -17.72 -11.14
N THR A 133 3.49 -17.06 -12.11
CA THR A 133 3.45 -15.59 -12.23
C THR A 133 2.02 -15.07 -12.47
N ARG A 134 1.20 -15.79 -13.24
CA ARG A 134 -0.23 -15.42 -13.40
C ARG A 134 -0.99 -15.61 -12.10
N PHE A 135 -0.76 -16.71 -11.40
CA PHE A 135 -1.41 -16.99 -10.12
C PHE A 135 -1.06 -15.93 -9.06
N THR A 136 0.21 -15.55 -8.94
CA THR A 136 0.60 -14.51 -7.98
C THR A 136 -0.04 -13.15 -8.28
N LYS A 137 -0.28 -12.82 -9.55
CA LYS A 137 -1.02 -11.59 -9.91
C LYS A 137 -2.50 -11.61 -9.51
N VAL A 138 -3.11 -12.79 -9.44
CA VAL A 138 -4.51 -12.97 -9.03
C VAL A 138 -4.65 -13.07 -7.50
N LEU A 139 -3.60 -13.52 -6.82
CA LEU A 139 -3.62 -13.80 -5.38
C LEU A 139 -4.06 -12.63 -4.49
N PRO A 140 -3.67 -11.35 -4.73
CA PRO A 140 -4.17 -10.22 -3.97
C PRO A 140 -5.70 -10.09 -4.03
N PHE A 141 -6.29 -10.31 -5.20
CA PHE A 141 -7.74 -10.25 -5.40
C PHE A 141 -8.47 -11.40 -4.68
N LEU A 142 -7.86 -12.58 -4.62
CA LEU A 142 -8.40 -13.70 -3.84
C LEU A 142 -8.34 -13.40 -2.34
N ALA A 143 -7.25 -12.83 -1.86
CA ALA A 143 -7.10 -12.44 -0.45
C ALA A 143 -8.09 -11.32 -0.08
N GLY A 144 -8.22 -10.29 -0.93
CA GLY A 144 -9.21 -9.23 -0.76
C GLY A 144 -10.64 -9.76 -0.79
N GLY A 145 -10.96 -10.64 -1.76
CA GLY A 145 -12.28 -11.30 -1.83
C GLY A 145 -12.60 -12.13 -0.60
N LEU A 146 -11.61 -12.86 -0.06
CA LEU A 146 -11.77 -13.62 1.20
C LEU A 146 -12.05 -12.70 2.39
N LEU A 147 -11.29 -11.61 2.53
CA LEU A 147 -11.53 -10.60 3.56
C LEU A 147 -12.91 -9.96 3.40
N GLY A 148 -13.26 -9.52 2.19
CA GLY A 148 -14.58 -8.94 1.91
C GLY A 148 -15.72 -9.89 2.26
N LEU A 149 -15.60 -11.18 1.91
CA LEU A 149 -16.59 -12.19 2.27
C LEU A 149 -16.77 -12.29 3.79
N MET A 150 -15.69 -12.32 4.55
CA MET A 150 -15.72 -12.39 6.01
C MET A 150 -16.31 -11.12 6.62
N ILE A 151 -15.87 -9.94 6.20
CA ILE A 151 -16.39 -8.65 6.65
C ILE A 151 -17.90 -8.55 6.36
N GLY A 152 -18.37 -8.99 5.19
CA GLY A 152 -19.78 -8.99 4.85
C GLY A 152 -20.68 -9.88 5.74
N MET A 153 -20.09 -10.83 6.48
CA MET A 153 -20.84 -11.65 7.44
C MET A 153 -21.11 -10.93 8.79
N GLU A 154 -20.40 -9.86 9.13
CA GLU A 154 -20.49 -9.18 10.43
C GLU A 154 -21.88 -8.59 10.68
N ILE A 155 -22.41 -7.83 9.72
CA ILE A 155 -23.73 -7.17 9.84
C ILE A 155 -24.84 -8.16 10.16
N PRO A 156 -25.05 -9.25 9.38
CA PRO A 156 -26.09 -10.22 9.69
C PRO A 156 -25.89 -10.97 11.02
N LEU A 157 -24.63 -11.23 11.41
CA LEU A 157 -24.36 -11.89 12.67
C LEU A 157 -24.67 -10.99 13.87
N ILE A 158 -24.26 -9.72 13.84
CA ILE A 158 -24.58 -8.75 14.91
C ILE A 158 -26.09 -8.51 14.98
N ALA A 159 -26.79 -8.43 13.83
CA ALA A 159 -28.25 -8.31 13.81
C ALA A 159 -28.93 -9.46 14.54
N ARG A 160 -28.51 -10.71 14.27
CA ARG A 160 -29.03 -11.91 14.92
C ARG A 160 -28.67 -11.97 16.41
N ILE A 161 -27.47 -11.51 16.80
CA ILE A 161 -27.07 -11.44 18.22
C ILE A 161 -27.96 -10.46 18.97
N ARG A 162 -28.26 -9.28 18.41
CA ARG A 162 -29.16 -8.31 19.02
C ARG A 162 -30.56 -8.86 19.21
N GLU A 163 -31.13 -9.50 18.19
CA GLU A 163 -32.47 -10.12 18.29
C GLU A 163 -32.49 -11.23 19.32
N ASP A 164 -31.45 -12.08 19.41
CA ASP A 164 -31.34 -13.14 20.41
C ASP A 164 -31.25 -12.59 21.87
N LEU A 165 -30.62 -11.43 22.07
CA LEU A 165 -30.55 -10.75 23.36
C LEU A 165 -31.88 -10.13 23.77
N HIS A 166 -32.66 -9.60 22.82
CA HIS A 166 -33.99 -9.04 23.11
C HIS A 166 -35.08 -10.09 23.21
N GLY A 167 -34.86 -11.28 22.63
CA GLY A 167 -35.86 -12.35 22.57
C GLY A 167 -37.04 -12.06 21.65
N GLU A 168 -36.95 -11.03 20.82
CA GLU A 168 -37.97 -10.60 19.87
C GLU A 168 -37.36 -10.00 18.59
N HIS A 169 -38.14 -9.96 17.51
CA HIS A 169 -37.75 -9.31 16.29
C HIS A 169 -37.77 -7.78 16.45
N LEU A 170 -36.69 -7.10 16.05
CA LEU A 170 -36.54 -5.65 16.17
C LEU A 170 -36.81 -4.97 14.82
N GLU A 171 -37.91 -4.19 14.72
CA GLU A 171 -38.35 -3.54 13.47
C GLU A 171 -37.27 -2.68 12.79
N HIS A 172 -36.41 -2.01 13.59
CA HIS A 172 -35.36 -1.12 13.08
C HIS A 172 -33.94 -1.66 13.26
N ASN A 173 -33.79 -2.97 13.50
CA ASN A 173 -32.51 -3.59 13.81
C ASN A 173 -31.46 -3.35 12.70
N ILE A 174 -31.82 -3.71 11.49
CA ILE A 174 -30.92 -3.64 10.32
C ILE A 174 -30.54 -2.17 10.04
N GLY A 175 -31.50 -1.22 10.07
CA GLY A 175 -31.21 0.20 9.83
C GLY A 175 -30.23 0.79 10.84
N THR A 176 -30.35 0.40 12.13
CA THR A 176 -29.44 0.86 13.19
C THR A 176 -28.01 0.33 12.97
N ILE A 177 -27.87 -0.94 12.58
CA ILE A 177 -26.57 -1.58 12.35
C ILE A 177 -25.93 -0.99 11.10
N TYR A 178 -26.66 -0.81 10.00
CA TYR A 178 -26.15 -0.12 8.81
C TYR A 178 -25.73 1.32 9.08
N GLY A 179 -26.48 2.04 9.92
CA GLY A 179 -26.08 3.40 10.32
C GLY A 179 -24.73 3.42 11.04
N ALA A 180 -24.51 2.48 11.97
CA ALA A 180 -23.23 2.33 12.65
C ALA A 180 -22.10 1.91 11.69
N ASP A 181 -22.40 1.00 10.75
CA ASP A 181 -21.47 0.52 9.74
C ASP A 181 -20.99 1.68 8.83
N TYR A 182 -21.90 2.45 8.25
CA TYR A 182 -21.51 3.59 7.38
C TYR A 182 -20.74 4.68 8.13
N ILE A 183 -21.12 5.00 9.37
CA ILE A 183 -20.38 5.97 10.18
C ILE A 183 -18.99 5.43 10.49
N GLY A 184 -18.91 4.16 10.90
CA GLY A 184 -17.64 3.47 11.16
C GLY A 184 -16.73 3.45 9.93
N ALA A 185 -17.28 3.10 8.78
CA ALA A 185 -16.55 3.12 7.51
C ALA A 185 -15.99 4.51 7.18
N GLY A 186 -16.80 5.58 7.36
CA GLY A 186 -16.33 6.95 7.19
C GLY A 186 -15.16 7.31 8.12
N VAL A 187 -15.22 6.88 9.38
CA VAL A 187 -14.10 7.04 10.34
C VAL A 187 -12.87 6.25 9.88
N GLY A 188 -13.06 5.02 9.40
CA GLY A 188 -11.98 4.19 8.85
C GLY A 188 -11.29 4.85 7.65
N ALA A 189 -12.05 5.47 6.74
CA ALA A 189 -11.51 6.24 5.62
C ALA A 189 -10.64 7.41 6.10
N ALA A 190 -11.11 8.16 7.09
CA ALA A 190 -10.33 9.25 7.68
C ALA A 190 -9.03 8.76 8.34
N ILE A 191 -9.11 7.66 9.11
CA ILE A 191 -7.92 7.03 9.73
C ILE A 191 -6.94 6.56 8.65
N TRP A 192 -7.42 5.96 7.56
CA TRP A 192 -6.57 5.54 6.45
C TRP A 192 -5.77 6.71 5.89
N VAL A 193 -6.43 7.80 5.51
CA VAL A 193 -5.78 8.97 4.89
C VAL A 193 -4.85 9.69 5.85
N LEU A 194 -5.28 9.90 7.10
CA LEU A 194 -4.54 10.73 8.06
C LEU A 194 -3.39 10.00 8.74
N VAL A 195 -3.51 8.67 8.89
CA VAL A 195 -2.59 7.86 9.70
C VAL A 195 -1.97 6.73 8.89
N CYS A 196 -2.78 5.81 8.32
CA CYS A 196 -2.27 4.57 7.74
C CYS A 196 -1.39 4.78 6.52
N LEU A 197 -1.66 5.78 5.68
CA LEU A 197 -0.80 6.11 4.52
C LEU A 197 0.62 6.53 4.92
N LYS A 198 0.82 6.98 6.15
CA LYS A 198 2.14 7.40 6.68
C LYS A 198 2.91 6.25 7.34
N LEU A 199 2.26 5.12 7.56
CA LEU A 199 2.85 3.95 8.21
C LEU A 199 3.34 2.93 7.17
N PRO A 200 4.36 2.12 7.51
CA PRO A 200 4.63 0.90 6.76
C PRO A 200 3.36 0.05 6.65
N ILE A 201 3.07 -0.45 5.45
CA ILE A 201 1.80 -1.13 5.16
C ILE A 201 1.53 -2.33 6.08
N ILE A 202 2.58 -3.04 6.49
CA ILE A 202 2.49 -4.15 7.43
C ILE A 202 2.05 -3.68 8.82
N ILE A 203 2.50 -2.49 9.25
CA ILE A 203 2.11 -1.92 10.54
C ILE A 203 0.63 -1.52 10.53
N ALA A 204 0.14 -0.95 9.43
CA ALA A 204 -1.28 -0.66 9.27
C ALA A 204 -2.13 -1.94 9.33
N ALA A 205 -1.71 -3.03 8.65
CA ALA A 205 -2.37 -4.33 8.69
C ALA A 205 -2.43 -4.91 10.10
N VAL A 206 -1.30 -4.91 10.79
CA VAL A 206 -1.14 -5.44 12.15
C VAL A 206 -1.96 -4.62 13.16
N ALA A 207 -1.94 -3.29 13.07
CA ALA A 207 -2.72 -2.41 13.94
C ALA A 207 -4.23 -2.65 13.78
N THR A 208 -4.71 -2.79 12.54
CA THR A 208 -6.11 -3.10 12.27
C THR A 208 -6.50 -4.48 12.80
N SER A 209 -5.64 -5.49 12.60
CA SER A 209 -5.86 -6.85 13.12
C SER A 209 -5.86 -6.91 14.64
N LEU A 210 -5.08 -6.06 15.29
CA LEU A 210 -5.07 -5.93 16.75
C LEU A 210 -6.44 -5.45 17.26
N VAL A 211 -7.07 -4.48 16.58
CA VAL A 211 -8.41 -4.00 16.93
C VAL A 211 -9.44 -5.14 16.83
N ASN A 212 -9.46 -5.90 15.71
CA ASN A 212 -10.33 -7.08 15.58
C ASN A 212 -10.11 -8.10 16.69
N SER A 213 -8.85 -8.40 17.02
CA SER A 213 -8.53 -9.36 18.10
C SER A 213 -8.99 -8.86 19.47
N ILE A 214 -8.82 -7.57 19.77
CA ILE A 214 -9.30 -6.94 21.00
C ILE A 214 -10.83 -7.00 21.08
N VAL A 215 -11.53 -6.68 20.00
CA VAL A 215 -13.00 -6.77 19.92
C VAL A 215 -13.45 -8.21 20.16
N GLY A 216 -12.80 -9.19 19.52
CA GLY A 216 -13.11 -10.62 19.74
C GLY A 216 -12.92 -11.05 21.19
N ILE A 217 -11.81 -10.68 21.83
CA ILE A 217 -11.54 -11.00 23.25
C ILE A 217 -12.55 -10.30 24.17
N PHE A 218 -12.84 -9.04 23.91
CA PHE A 218 -13.82 -8.27 24.68
C PHE A 218 -15.22 -8.90 24.58
N PHE A 219 -15.59 -9.33 23.38
CA PHE A 219 -16.85 -10.05 23.15
C PHE A 219 -16.89 -11.40 23.91
N ILE A 220 -15.78 -12.15 23.93
CA ILE A 220 -15.68 -13.40 24.72
C ILE A 220 -15.93 -13.13 26.20
N ILE A 221 -15.33 -12.07 26.76
CA ILE A 221 -15.45 -11.74 28.19
C ILE A 221 -16.91 -11.42 28.55
N ILE A 222 -17.57 -10.61 27.71
CA ILE A 222 -18.94 -10.13 28.00
C ILE A 222 -19.97 -11.25 27.82
N TYR A 223 -19.84 -12.04 26.74
CA TYR A 223 -20.84 -13.04 26.35
C TYR A 223 -20.41 -14.49 26.67
N LYS A 224 -19.47 -14.69 27.62
CA LYS A 224 -18.96 -16.02 28.01
C LYS A 224 -20.03 -17.07 28.28
N GLU A 225 -21.17 -16.66 28.83
CA GLU A 225 -22.29 -17.56 29.18
C GLU A 225 -23.07 -18.05 27.94
N ARG A 226 -23.00 -17.32 26.85
CA ARG A 226 -23.63 -17.64 25.55
C ARG A 226 -22.69 -18.40 24.60
N LEU A 227 -21.40 -18.46 24.93
CA LEU A 227 -20.36 -19.06 24.08
C LEU A 227 -20.12 -20.53 24.46
N LYS A 228 -19.86 -21.33 23.40
CA LYS A 228 -19.38 -22.70 23.55
C LYS A 228 -17.85 -22.74 23.45
N SER A 229 -17.21 -23.56 24.27
CA SER A 229 -15.75 -23.77 24.22
C SER A 229 -14.93 -22.49 24.39
N VAL A 230 -15.27 -21.65 25.36
CA VAL A 230 -14.61 -20.36 25.67
C VAL A 230 -13.07 -20.49 25.72
N GLY A 231 -12.54 -21.56 26.32
CA GLY A 231 -11.10 -21.81 26.41
C GLY A 231 -10.43 -21.90 25.03
N LYS A 232 -11.07 -22.56 24.04
CA LYS A 232 -10.53 -22.67 22.67
C LYS A 232 -10.51 -21.29 21.96
N LEU A 233 -11.56 -20.49 22.17
CA LEU A 233 -11.65 -19.14 21.61
C LEU A 233 -10.58 -18.23 22.20
N PHE A 234 -10.35 -18.28 23.51
CA PHE A 234 -9.26 -17.54 24.16
C PHE A 234 -7.89 -17.94 23.64
N ILE A 235 -7.63 -19.25 23.53
CA ILE A 235 -6.35 -19.75 22.97
C ILE A 235 -6.17 -19.26 21.54
N ALA A 236 -7.19 -19.33 20.69
CA ALA A 236 -7.12 -18.87 19.31
C ALA A 236 -6.75 -17.38 19.23
N HIS A 237 -7.43 -16.51 19.96
CA HIS A 237 -7.11 -15.08 20.01
C HIS A 237 -5.75 -14.79 20.65
N SER A 238 -5.32 -15.58 21.64
CA SER A 238 -3.97 -15.42 22.23
C SER A 238 -2.87 -15.79 21.23
N VAL A 239 -3.08 -16.84 20.44
CA VAL A 239 -2.16 -17.20 19.33
C VAL A 239 -2.13 -16.09 18.28
N LEU A 240 -3.29 -15.55 17.92
CA LEU A 240 -3.38 -14.43 16.99
C LEU A 240 -2.62 -13.20 17.51
N LEU A 241 -2.77 -12.86 18.79
CA LEU A 241 -1.99 -11.77 19.41
C LEU A 241 -0.48 -12.02 19.36
N GLY A 242 -0.05 -13.27 19.53
CA GLY A 242 1.35 -13.67 19.35
C GLY A 242 1.85 -13.43 17.94
N ILE A 243 1.06 -13.80 16.92
CA ILE A 243 1.37 -13.54 15.50
C ILE A 243 1.41 -12.03 15.25
N ILE A 244 0.41 -11.26 15.68
CA ILE A 244 0.34 -9.81 15.56
C ILE A 244 1.60 -9.16 16.15
N THR A 245 1.98 -9.57 17.37
CA THR A 245 3.18 -9.05 18.05
C THR A 245 4.45 -9.38 17.26
N SER A 246 4.60 -10.61 16.77
CA SER A 246 5.74 -11.01 15.95
C SER A 246 5.85 -10.18 14.66
N LEU A 247 4.71 -9.94 13.99
CA LEU A 247 4.67 -9.12 12.78
C LEU A 247 4.89 -7.62 13.08
N ALA A 248 4.44 -7.13 14.22
CA ALA A 248 4.70 -5.76 14.67
C ALA A 248 6.20 -5.50 14.89
N LEU A 249 6.91 -6.47 15.45
CA LEU A 249 8.33 -6.35 15.78
C LEU A 249 9.26 -6.60 14.59
N GLY A 250 8.93 -7.57 13.73
CA GLY A 250 9.81 -8.03 12.66
C GLY A 250 9.27 -7.85 11.24
N GLY A 251 7.96 -7.57 11.09
CA GLY A 251 7.30 -7.61 9.80
C GLY A 251 7.81 -6.59 8.79
N ALA A 252 8.17 -5.39 9.23
CA ALA A 252 8.74 -4.37 8.35
C ALA A 252 10.08 -4.82 7.75
N SER A 253 11.01 -5.29 8.58
CA SER A 253 12.31 -5.79 8.12
C SER A 253 12.18 -7.05 7.25
N TRP A 254 11.24 -7.94 7.58
CA TRP A 254 10.96 -9.12 6.73
C TRP A 254 10.43 -8.71 5.37
N MET A 255 9.55 -7.72 5.33
CA MET A 255 8.97 -7.22 4.09
C MET A 255 10.01 -6.49 3.23
N GLU A 256 10.88 -5.69 3.81
CA GLU A 256 12.03 -5.07 3.12
C GLU A 256 12.95 -6.13 2.50
N ASN A 257 13.30 -7.17 3.25
CA ASN A 257 14.11 -8.27 2.75
C ASN A 257 13.42 -9.04 1.61
N MET A 258 12.10 -9.27 1.71
CA MET A 258 11.33 -9.90 0.65
C MET A 258 11.21 -9.01 -0.59
N GLN A 259 11.00 -7.71 -0.42
CA GLN A 259 10.97 -6.75 -1.51
C GLN A 259 12.35 -6.60 -2.17
N ALA A 260 13.43 -6.65 -1.41
CA ALA A 260 14.78 -6.65 -1.95
C ALA A 260 15.00 -7.81 -2.94
N THR A 261 14.35 -8.96 -2.74
CA THR A 261 14.46 -10.10 -3.67
C THR A 261 13.73 -9.88 -5.01
N LEU A 262 12.85 -8.87 -5.11
CA LEU A 262 12.20 -8.49 -6.38
C LEU A 262 13.18 -7.82 -7.35
N PHE A 263 14.28 -7.29 -6.83
CA PHE A 263 15.30 -6.63 -7.63
C PHE A 263 16.45 -7.62 -7.89
N LYS A 264 16.93 -7.67 -9.14
CA LYS A 264 18.09 -8.49 -9.50
C LYS A 264 19.38 -8.02 -8.81
N ASP A 265 19.40 -6.76 -8.41
CA ASP A 265 20.54 -6.06 -7.86
C ASP A 265 20.36 -5.82 -6.36
N THR A 266 21.46 -5.59 -5.64
CA THR A 266 21.41 -5.32 -4.22
C THR A 266 20.70 -3.97 -3.95
N VAL A 267 19.67 -3.97 -3.14
CA VAL A 267 19.02 -2.74 -2.66
C VAL A 267 19.96 -2.04 -1.68
N ILE A 268 20.30 -0.79 -1.95
CA ILE A 268 21.22 0.02 -1.13
C ILE A 268 20.55 1.21 -0.47
N HIS A 269 19.37 1.62 -0.96
CA HIS A 269 18.60 2.69 -0.34
C HIS A 269 17.12 2.55 -0.73
N THR A 270 16.25 2.86 0.21
CA THR A 270 14.79 2.94 -0.01
C THR A 270 14.23 4.18 0.67
N LYS A 271 13.27 4.83 0.00
CA LYS A 271 12.57 5.99 0.54
C LYS A 271 11.10 5.94 0.15
N ILE A 272 10.24 6.05 1.15
CA ILE A 272 8.79 6.17 0.93
C ILE A 272 8.44 7.65 0.99
N THR A 273 7.84 8.16 -0.06
CA THR A 273 7.28 9.52 -0.12
C THR A 273 5.75 9.45 -0.08
N PRO A 274 5.04 10.55 0.06
CA PRO A 274 3.57 10.55 -0.05
C PRO A 274 3.06 10.05 -1.41
N TYR A 275 3.88 10.11 -2.45
CA TYR A 275 3.49 9.82 -3.83
C TYR A 275 4.02 8.49 -4.35
N GLN A 276 5.22 8.06 -3.91
CA GLN A 276 5.91 6.93 -4.52
C GLN A 276 6.89 6.25 -3.57
N HIS A 277 7.22 5.00 -3.90
CA HIS A 277 8.26 4.23 -3.24
C HIS A 277 9.51 4.19 -4.12
N LEU A 278 10.55 4.88 -3.69
CA LEU A 278 11.84 4.96 -4.36
C LEU A 278 12.73 3.83 -3.85
N THR A 279 13.33 3.08 -4.75
CA THR A 279 14.30 2.02 -4.41
C THR A 279 15.53 2.18 -5.29
N VAL A 280 16.68 2.36 -4.66
CA VAL A 280 17.97 2.42 -5.35
C VAL A 280 18.68 1.09 -5.19
N THR A 281 19.11 0.51 -6.30
CA THR A 281 19.85 -0.74 -6.33
C THR A 281 21.25 -0.56 -6.89
N GLU A 282 22.13 -1.50 -6.55
CA GLU A 282 23.52 -1.51 -7.01
C GLU A 282 23.88 -2.88 -7.56
N ARG A 283 24.50 -2.91 -8.74
CA ARG A 283 25.10 -4.12 -9.32
C ARG A 283 26.59 -3.97 -9.44
N TYR A 284 27.30 -4.95 -8.93
CA TYR A 284 28.74 -5.08 -9.12
C TYR A 284 29.03 -5.87 -10.41
N ILE A 285 29.72 -5.24 -11.37
CA ILE A 285 30.02 -5.87 -12.68
C ILE A 285 31.38 -6.57 -12.67
N GLY A 286 32.34 -6.04 -11.91
CA GLY A 286 33.67 -6.61 -11.83
C GLY A 286 34.70 -5.66 -11.21
N LYS A 287 35.86 -6.21 -10.90
CA LYS A 287 36.94 -5.46 -10.23
C LYS A 287 37.46 -4.34 -11.13
N GLY A 288 37.39 -3.08 -10.64
CA GLY A 288 37.83 -1.90 -11.38
C GLY A 288 36.81 -1.29 -12.33
N LEU A 289 35.61 -1.86 -12.46
CA LEU A 289 34.51 -1.27 -13.22
C LEU A 289 33.57 -0.47 -12.30
N PRO A 290 32.94 0.61 -12.80
CA PRO A 290 31.96 1.35 -12.04
C PRO A 290 30.75 0.45 -11.73
N LYS A 291 30.20 0.60 -10.53
CA LYS A 291 28.98 -0.09 -10.15
C LYS A 291 27.79 0.51 -10.91
N ILE A 292 26.89 -0.34 -11.39
CA ILE A 292 25.63 0.12 -11.97
C ILE A 292 24.70 0.50 -10.83
N THR A 293 24.19 1.72 -10.86
CA THR A 293 23.17 2.21 -9.93
C THR A 293 21.85 2.35 -10.71
N SER A 294 20.78 1.75 -10.22
CA SER A 294 19.47 1.82 -10.84
C SER A 294 18.44 2.37 -9.86
N LEU A 295 17.53 3.20 -10.37
CA LEU A 295 16.39 3.71 -9.63
C LEU A 295 15.12 2.97 -10.07
N TYR A 296 14.35 2.54 -9.07
CA TYR A 296 13.03 1.97 -9.27
C TYR A 296 11.99 2.85 -8.56
N ILE A 297 10.90 3.15 -9.25
CA ILE A 297 9.73 3.83 -8.69
C ILE A 297 8.57 2.83 -8.64
N ASN A 298 8.04 2.60 -7.46
CA ASN A 298 6.96 1.62 -7.24
C ASN A 298 7.28 0.22 -7.84
N GLY A 299 8.55 -0.19 -7.76
CA GLY A 299 9.03 -1.48 -8.28
C GLY A 299 9.31 -1.52 -9.79
N ARG A 300 9.11 -0.42 -10.52
CA ARG A 300 9.44 -0.29 -11.94
C ARG A 300 10.76 0.43 -12.14
N LEU A 301 11.59 -0.10 -13.01
CA LEU A 301 12.85 0.55 -13.39
C LEU A 301 12.54 1.90 -14.04
N GLN A 302 13.05 2.96 -13.44
CA GLN A 302 12.98 4.32 -13.97
C GLN A 302 14.20 4.60 -14.85
N PHE A 303 15.37 4.40 -14.29
CA PHE A 303 16.62 4.48 -15.04
C PHE A 303 17.71 3.57 -14.45
N SER A 304 18.77 3.37 -15.23
CA SER A 304 20.00 2.70 -14.82
C SER A 304 21.21 3.49 -15.31
N SER A 305 22.23 3.62 -14.47
CA SER A 305 23.42 4.46 -14.75
C SER A 305 24.26 4.02 -15.95
N ASN A 306 23.96 2.86 -16.54
CA ASN A 306 24.65 2.38 -17.73
C ASN A 306 24.00 2.79 -19.05
N ASP A 307 22.75 3.29 -19.05
CA ASP A 307 22.00 3.63 -20.26
C ASP A 307 21.06 4.84 -20.11
N GLU A 308 20.97 5.46 -18.95
CA GLU A 308 20.10 6.61 -18.70
C GLU A 308 20.38 7.79 -19.62
N GLU A 309 21.64 7.97 -20.02
CA GLU A 309 22.03 9.05 -20.95
C GLU A 309 21.33 8.92 -22.32
N ILE A 310 20.99 7.69 -22.73
CA ILE A 310 20.27 7.47 -23.99
C ILE A 310 18.87 8.07 -23.87
N TYR A 311 18.14 7.71 -22.81
CA TYR A 311 16.78 8.21 -22.60
C TYR A 311 16.75 9.74 -22.51
N HIS A 312 17.57 10.33 -21.64
CA HIS A 312 17.54 11.77 -21.40
C HIS A 312 18.03 12.59 -22.58
N SER A 313 18.98 12.08 -23.37
CA SER A 313 19.40 12.74 -24.60
C SER A 313 18.28 12.75 -25.67
N TYR A 314 17.55 11.64 -25.83
CA TYR A 314 16.41 11.58 -26.74
C TYR A 314 15.21 12.41 -26.26
N LEU A 315 15.05 12.57 -24.96
CA LEU A 315 14.02 13.43 -24.38
C LEU A 315 14.32 14.92 -24.61
N THR A 316 15.56 15.33 -24.40
CA THR A 316 15.93 16.77 -24.34
C THR A 316 16.43 17.33 -25.66
N TYR A 317 17.36 16.66 -26.36
CA TYR A 317 18.06 17.22 -27.51
C TYR A 317 17.16 17.51 -28.70
N PRO A 318 16.21 16.64 -29.10
CA PRO A 318 15.34 16.96 -30.23
C PRO A 318 14.50 18.21 -29.99
N ALA A 319 13.96 18.37 -28.78
CA ALA A 319 13.13 19.52 -28.40
C ALA A 319 13.98 20.82 -28.42
N LEU A 320 15.17 20.79 -27.84
CA LEU A 320 16.08 21.93 -27.80
C LEU A 320 16.61 22.29 -29.20
N THR A 321 16.93 21.29 -30.04
CA THR A 321 17.39 21.53 -31.43
C THR A 321 16.29 22.15 -32.30
N ALA A 322 15.04 21.73 -32.09
CA ALA A 322 13.89 22.26 -32.85
C ALA A 322 13.46 23.66 -32.39
N SER A 323 13.85 24.07 -31.20
CA SER A 323 13.50 25.37 -30.62
C SER A 323 14.32 26.52 -31.27
N ALA A 324 13.66 27.63 -31.59
CA ALA A 324 14.33 28.79 -32.16
C ALA A 324 15.27 29.50 -31.16
N ARG A 325 15.00 29.35 -29.87
CA ARG A 325 15.81 29.80 -28.72
C ARG A 325 15.73 28.80 -27.61
N GLN A 326 16.71 28.77 -26.73
CA GLN A 326 16.79 27.87 -25.59
C GLN A 326 17.06 28.66 -24.29
N ASP A 327 16.69 29.96 -24.28
CA ASP A 327 17.00 30.85 -23.14
C ASP A 327 16.21 30.46 -21.88
N HIS A 328 14.92 30.10 -22.04
CA HIS A 328 14.02 29.74 -20.93
C HIS A 328 13.39 28.38 -21.17
N VAL A 329 13.74 27.41 -20.39
CA VAL A 329 13.25 26.02 -20.50
C VAL A 329 12.40 25.67 -19.30
N LEU A 330 11.23 25.05 -19.55
CA LEU A 330 10.38 24.45 -18.53
C LEU A 330 10.50 22.93 -18.58
N VAL A 331 10.70 22.31 -17.42
CA VAL A 331 10.66 20.85 -17.26
C VAL A 331 9.50 20.51 -16.30
N ILE A 332 8.63 19.60 -16.72
CA ILE A 332 7.52 19.09 -15.92
C ILE A 332 7.84 17.64 -15.56
N GLY A 333 7.99 17.33 -14.27
CA GLY A 333 8.59 16.09 -13.79
C GLY A 333 10.12 16.16 -13.80
N GLY A 334 10.78 15.00 -13.84
CA GLY A 334 12.24 14.90 -13.87
C GLY A 334 12.91 15.27 -12.54
N GLY A 335 12.30 14.92 -11.42
CA GLY A 335 12.81 15.17 -10.06
C GLY A 335 14.14 14.49 -9.74
N ASP A 336 14.69 13.69 -10.64
CA ASP A 336 16.04 13.13 -10.58
C ASP A 336 17.13 14.10 -11.11
N GLY A 337 16.74 15.14 -11.85
CA GLY A 337 17.63 16.16 -12.38
C GLY A 337 18.47 15.72 -13.57
N LEU A 338 18.24 14.55 -14.17
CA LEU A 338 19.02 14.06 -15.30
C LEU A 338 18.65 14.79 -16.58
N ALA A 339 17.37 15.06 -16.82
CA ALA A 339 16.93 15.93 -17.90
C ALA A 339 17.48 17.34 -17.74
N VAL A 340 17.46 17.89 -16.53
CA VAL A 340 18.04 19.24 -16.23
C VAL A 340 19.53 19.26 -16.51
N ARG A 341 20.28 18.22 -16.12
CA ARG A 341 21.71 18.05 -16.44
C ARG A 341 21.98 18.22 -17.93
N ASP A 342 21.18 17.57 -18.75
CA ASP A 342 21.37 17.58 -20.21
C ASP A 342 20.94 18.91 -20.84
N ILE A 343 19.88 19.53 -20.35
CA ILE A 343 19.44 20.86 -20.75
C ILE A 343 20.51 21.93 -20.45
N LEU A 344 21.17 21.87 -19.30
CA LEU A 344 22.22 22.81 -18.89
C LEU A 344 23.43 22.82 -19.87
N GLN A 345 23.67 21.75 -20.63
CA GLN A 345 24.69 21.69 -21.65
C GLN A 345 24.41 22.63 -22.86
N TRP A 346 23.14 23.00 -23.07
CA TRP A 346 22.71 23.97 -24.08
C TRP A 346 22.82 25.44 -23.63
N ASN A 347 23.34 25.65 -22.42
CA ASN A 347 23.60 26.95 -21.83
C ASN A 347 22.37 27.88 -21.73
N PRO A 348 21.21 27.43 -21.25
CA PRO A 348 20.02 28.26 -21.06
C PRO A 348 20.29 29.39 -20.05
N LEU A 349 19.47 30.45 -20.11
CA LEU A 349 19.46 31.51 -19.10
C LEU A 349 18.75 31.01 -17.83
N THR A 350 17.63 30.28 -17.98
CA THR A 350 16.90 29.70 -16.87
C THR A 350 16.31 28.34 -17.24
N VAL A 351 16.30 27.44 -16.26
CA VAL A 351 15.55 26.19 -16.30
C VAL A 351 14.60 26.18 -15.12
N THR A 352 13.31 26.10 -15.38
CA THR A 352 12.29 25.93 -14.33
C THR A 352 11.85 24.47 -14.32
N LEU A 353 11.99 23.81 -13.19
CA LEU A 353 11.52 22.43 -13.00
C LEU A 353 10.30 22.46 -12.07
N ILE A 354 9.23 21.77 -12.45
CA ILE A 354 8.06 21.51 -11.61
C ILE A 354 7.98 20.02 -11.35
N ASP A 355 8.10 19.61 -10.10
CA ASP A 355 7.92 18.23 -9.70
C ASP A 355 7.08 18.14 -8.43
N LEU A 356 6.24 17.11 -8.35
CA LEU A 356 5.32 16.90 -7.24
C LEU A 356 6.03 16.38 -5.98
N ASP A 357 7.11 15.61 -6.15
CA ASP A 357 7.74 14.84 -5.08
C ASP A 357 9.03 15.49 -4.55
N GLU A 358 8.88 16.28 -3.49
CA GLU A 358 10.02 16.84 -2.75
C GLU A 358 10.98 15.75 -2.25
N GLY A 359 10.47 14.54 -1.94
CA GLY A 359 11.28 13.43 -1.50
C GLY A 359 12.25 12.96 -2.58
N MET A 360 11.82 12.90 -3.84
CA MET A 360 12.67 12.62 -5.00
C MET A 360 13.73 13.69 -5.18
N ILE A 361 13.31 14.96 -5.24
CA ILE A 361 14.21 16.10 -5.39
C ILE A 361 15.28 16.13 -4.29
N SER A 362 14.90 15.96 -3.01
CA SER A 362 15.85 15.98 -1.88
C SER A 362 16.86 14.85 -1.98
N MET A 363 16.44 13.66 -2.45
CA MET A 363 17.34 12.53 -2.68
C MET A 363 18.39 12.88 -3.75
N PHE A 364 17.97 13.46 -4.87
CA PHE A 364 18.86 13.82 -5.98
C PHE A 364 19.63 15.13 -5.76
N ARG A 365 19.30 15.91 -4.75
CA ARG A 365 20.15 16.99 -4.20
C ARG A 365 21.23 16.48 -3.25
N GLY A 366 21.18 15.20 -2.87
CA GLY A 366 22.06 14.62 -1.86
C GLY A 366 21.74 15.09 -0.43
N GLU A 367 20.50 15.51 -0.15
CA GLU A 367 20.04 16.07 1.12
C GLU A 367 19.29 15.04 1.97
N ASP A 368 19.10 13.82 1.48
CA ASP A 368 18.43 12.75 2.22
C ASP A 368 19.33 12.23 3.36
N GLN A 369 18.91 12.48 4.59
CA GLN A 369 19.67 12.15 5.81
C GLN A 369 19.86 10.64 6.01
N ASN A 370 19.00 9.81 5.43
CA ASN A 370 19.08 8.35 5.55
C ASN A 370 19.96 7.72 4.47
N MET A 371 20.44 8.49 3.51
CA MET A 371 21.26 8.01 2.41
C MET A 371 22.75 7.98 2.82
N SER A 372 23.46 6.95 2.38
CA SER A 372 24.92 6.89 2.60
C SER A 372 25.66 8.00 1.83
N ILE A 373 26.74 8.50 2.40
CA ILE A 373 27.56 9.56 1.79
C ILE A 373 28.07 9.12 0.40
N ASP A 374 28.46 7.86 0.25
CA ASP A 374 28.92 7.30 -1.04
C ASP A 374 27.83 7.33 -2.11
N LEU A 375 26.60 6.95 -1.74
CA LEU A 375 25.47 7.01 -2.67
C LEU A 375 25.11 8.45 -3.03
N ALA A 376 25.10 9.36 -2.06
CA ALA A 376 24.85 10.78 -2.29
C ALA A 376 25.85 11.37 -3.30
N GLN A 377 27.15 11.07 -3.13
CA GLN A 377 28.19 11.51 -4.07
C GLN A 377 27.98 10.94 -5.47
N ARG A 378 27.61 9.67 -5.60
CA ARG A 378 27.33 9.05 -6.90
C ARG A 378 26.12 9.65 -7.60
N ILE A 379 25.05 9.92 -6.87
CA ILE A 379 23.85 10.57 -7.41
C ILE A 379 24.20 12.00 -7.86
N LEU A 380 24.93 12.77 -7.07
CA LEU A 380 25.38 14.10 -7.44
C LEU A 380 26.34 14.10 -8.64
N ALA A 381 27.17 13.08 -8.78
CA ALA A 381 28.03 12.91 -9.94
C ALA A 381 27.19 12.57 -11.19
N MET A 382 26.16 11.74 -11.07
CA MET A 382 25.29 11.32 -12.16
C MET A 382 24.50 12.49 -12.74
N ASN A 383 23.86 13.30 -11.92
CA ASN A 383 23.14 14.49 -12.36
C ASN A 383 24.03 15.75 -12.46
N LYS A 384 25.36 15.61 -12.28
CA LYS A 384 26.34 16.71 -12.30
C LYS A 384 25.96 17.87 -11.39
N SER A 385 25.31 17.55 -10.26
CA SER A 385 24.79 18.56 -9.31
C SER A 385 23.87 19.61 -9.96
N ALA A 386 23.09 19.22 -10.97
CA ALA A 386 22.25 20.09 -11.76
C ALA A 386 21.31 20.97 -10.93
N PHE A 387 20.78 20.44 -9.82
CA PHE A 387 19.92 21.20 -8.92
C PHE A 387 20.62 22.28 -8.08
N ARG A 388 21.96 22.35 -8.12
CA ARG A 388 22.76 23.40 -7.48
C ARG A 388 23.19 24.50 -8.44
N ASP A 389 22.88 24.35 -9.73
CA ASP A 389 23.17 25.37 -10.74
C ASP A 389 22.28 26.62 -10.48
N PRO A 390 22.83 27.83 -10.41
CA PRO A 390 22.05 29.04 -10.14
C PRO A 390 21.00 29.40 -11.18
N ARG A 391 21.04 28.77 -12.35
CA ARG A 391 20.04 28.93 -13.42
C ARG A 391 18.82 28.07 -13.22
N VAL A 392 18.84 27.10 -12.28
CA VAL A 392 17.78 26.12 -12.05
C VAL A 392 16.86 26.57 -10.92
N PHE A 393 15.59 26.71 -11.25
CA PHE A 393 14.53 27.09 -10.32
C PHE A 393 13.60 25.89 -10.15
N ILE A 394 13.52 25.35 -8.94
CA ILE A 394 12.70 24.18 -8.62
C ILE A 394 11.43 24.63 -7.92
N VAL A 395 10.29 24.21 -8.45
CA VAL A 395 8.95 24.42 -7.90
C VAL A 395 8.40 23.05 -7.50
N VAL A 396 8.21 22.86 -6.19
CA VAL A 396 7.58 21.63 -5.67
C VAL A 396 6.08 21.83 -5.65
N GLY A 397 5.34 21.06 -6.45
CA GLY A 397 3.89 21.17 -6.52
C GLY A 397 3.27 20.43 -7.68
N ASP A 398 1.94 20.42 -7.70
CA ASP A 398 1.16 19.84 -8.78
C ASP A 398 1.35 20.68 -10.07
N ALA A 399 1.81 20.00 -11.13
CA ALA A 399 2.12 20.64 -12.40
C ALA A 399 0.90 21.38 -13.00
N PHE A 400 -0.32 20.88 -12.85
CA PHE A 400 -1.51 21.57 -13.34
C PHE A 400 -1.71 22.92 -12.64
N VAL A 401 -1.52 22.95 -11.32
CA VAL A 401 -1.66 24.17 -10.51
C VAL A 401 -0.53 25.17 -10.81
N GLU A 402 0.71 24.67 -10.82
CA GLU A 402 1.88 25.54 -10.97
C GLU A 402 1.99 26.09 -12.40
N VAL A 403 1.61 25.34 -13.44
CA VAL A 403 1.56 25.85 -14.82
C VAL A 403 0.51 26.94 -14.99
N GLU A 404 -0.70 26.80 -14.37
CA GLU A 404 -1.71 27.85 -14.37
C GLU A 404 -1.20 29.14 -13.69
N LYS A 405 -0.44 29.00 -12.62
CA LYS A 405 0.18 30.12 -11.91
C LYS A 405 1.23 30.81 -12.77
N LEU A 406 2.14 30.04 -13.41
CA LEU A 406 3.11 30.60 -14.36
C LEU A 406 2.44 31.33 -15.52
N LEU A 407 1.32 30.80 -16.02
CA LEU A 407 0.50 31.45 -17.06
C LEU A 407 -0.09 32.78 -16.56
N SER A 408 -0.63 32.81 -15.35
CA SER A 408 -1.16 34.02 -14.73
C SER A 408 -0.09 35.10 -14.50
N GLU A 409 1.16 34.69 -14.24
CA GLU A 409 2.33 35.53 -14.12
C GLU A 409 2.91 35.96 -15.49
N GLN A 410 2.27 35.54 -16.59
CA GLN A 410 2.69 35.80 -17.98
C GLN A 410 4.09 35.29 -18.30
N LYS A 411 4.60 34.31 -17.58
CA LYS A 411 5.87 33.66 -17.89
C LYS A 411 5.78 32.87 -19.20
N ARG A 412 6.83 32.93 -19.98
CA ARG A 412 6.95 32.24 -21.28
C ARG A 412 8.22 31.42 -21.31
N PHE A 413 8.15 30.29 -21.99
CA PHE A 413 9.27 29.37 -22.15
C PHE A 413 9.50 29.14 -23.68
N ASP A 414 10.75 29.00 -24.05
CA ASP A 414 11.13 28.68 -25.43
C ASP A 414 10.95 27.20 -25.74
N THR A 415 11.14 26.35 -24.70
CA THR A 415 10.97 24.90 -24.79
C THR A 415 10.30 24.39 -23.51
N ILE A 416 9.37 23.43 -23.68
CA ILE A 416 8.73 22.70 -22.58
C ILE A 416 9.04 21.22 -22.75
N ILE A 417 9.60 20.59 -21.74
CA ILE A 417 9.93 19.17 -21.70
C ILE A 417 9.09 18.52 -20.60
N VAL A 418 8.45 17.39 -20.93
CA VAL A 418 7.61 16.62 -20.00
C VAL A 418 8.29 15.29 -19.75
N ASP A 419 8.70 15.07 -18.51
CA ASP A 419 9.45 13.90 -18.02
C ASP A 419 8.70 13.28 -16.83
N LEU A 420 7.68 12.45 -17.11
CA LEU A 420 6.74 11.89 -16.11
C LEU A 420 6.86 10.37 -15.95
#